data_e888fd4713865b16936ade9bb46008d5
#
_entry.id   e888fd4713865b16936ade9bb46008d5
#
_cell.length_a   1.000
_cell.length_b   1.000
_cell.length_c   1.000
_cell.angle_alpha   90.00
_cell.angle_beta   90.00
_cell.angle_gamma   90.00
#
_symmetry.space_group_name_H-M   'P 1'
#
loop_
_entity.id
_entity.type
_entity.pdbx_description
1 polymer ?
#
loop_
_entity_poly.entity_id
_entity_poly.type
_entity_poly.pdbx_seq_one_letter_code
_entity_poly.pdbx_strand_id
1 'polypeptide(L)'
;MNPVVLVFGGNGWIGNKVVTLLQNLNVKVVISLCRGNDLNMIQKEIDLIGNVTHIMSFIGRTHGVYNNEIIGTIDYLEKPGKLVDNIKDNLFSPISLAEISKRNNIHFTYLGTGCIFDYDDAHLLGDTNAGFMESDLPNFFGSSYSIVKGYTDQLMQMLYPNTSLNVRIRMPITDEIDSARNFITKIITYKKVCSMSNSMSVLDELLPVLVELALKGQVGTINLTNPGVISHNEILTMYKEIVDPEFTWTNFSIEEQNQILASKRSNNCLNTNKLESQMPNVLPIKESVRNTLLRIAGKK
;
A
#
# COMPACT_ATOMS: atom_id res chain seq x y z
N MET A 1 -8.54 -7.28 27.57
CA MET A 1 -7.07 -7.30 27.66
C MET A 1 -6.54 -6.15 26.81
N ASN A 2 -5.46 -5.50 27.24
CA ASN A 2 -4.84 -4.49 26.38
C ASN A 2 -4.19 -5.18 25.17
N PRO A 3 -4.31 -4.64 23.96
CA PRO A 3 -3.72 -5.24 22.79
C PRO A 3 -2.19 -5.27 22.87
N VAL A 4 -1.60 -6.37 22.40
CA VAL A 4 -0.15 -6.53 22.19
C VAL A 4 0.05 -6.83 20.72
N VAL A 5 0.72 -5.91 20.02
CA VAL A 5 0.87 -5.93 18.57
C VAL A 5 2.31 -6.28 18.20
N LEU A 6 2.49 -7.39 17.47
CA LEU A 6 3.77 -7.78 16.87
C LEU A 6 3.81 -7.27 15.42
N VAL A 7 4.77 -6.40 15.09
CA VAL A 7 4.85 -5.72 13.81
C VAL A 7 6.02 -6.24 12.97
N PHE A 8 5.73 -6.79 11.82
CA PHE A 8 6.71 -7.16 10.80
C PHE A 8 6.90 -6.02 9.79
N GLY A 9 8.15 -5.67 9.50
CA GLY A 9 8.47 -4.52 8.65
C GLY A 9 8.28 -3.16 9.36
N GLY A 10 8.26 -3.14 10.70
CA GLY A 10 8.07 -1.95 11.52
C GLY A 10 9.14 -0.85 11.34
N ASN A 11 10.33 -1.20 10.86
CA ASN A 11 11.39 -0.24 10.53
C ASN A 11 11.27 0.33 9.10
N GLY A 12 10.30 -0.14 8.30
CA GLY A 12 10.02 0.40 6.97
C GLY A 12 9.22 1.72 7.03
N TRP A 13 9.14 2.42 5.92
CA TRP A 13 8.49 3.74 5.84
C TRP A 13 7.04 3.77 6.35
N ILE A 14 6.19 2.83 5.92
CA ILE A 14 4.79 2.74 6.39
C ILE A 14 4.74 2.09 7.78
N GLY A 15 5.51 1.00 7.98
CA GLY A 15 5.52 0.28 9.25
C GLY A 15 5.92 1.16 10.44
N ASN A 16 6.93 2.02 10.26
CA ASN A 16 7.36 2.95 11.31
C ASN A 16 6.27 3.97 11.69
N LYS A 17 5.53 4.49 10.69
CA LYS A 17 4.38 5.38 10.94
C LYS A 17 3.29 4.66 11.77
N VAL A 18 2.99 3.41 11.45
CA VAL A 18 2.00 2.62 12.21
C VAL A 18 2.50 2.29 13.61
N VAL A 19 3.79 1.96 13.77
CA VAL A 19 4.41 1.77 15.11
C VAL A 19 4.23 3.03 15.96
N THR A 20 4.53 4.20 15.41
CA THR A 20 4.35 5.48 16.09
C THR A 20 2.89 5.73 16.48
N LEU A 21 1.94 5.47 15.57
CA LEU A 21 0.50 5.62 15.86
C LEU A 21 0.05 4.70 17.01
N LEU A 22 0.46 3.43 16.98
CA LEU A 22 0.14 2.47 18.05
C LEU A 22 0.73 2.89 19.39
N GLN A 23 1.97 3.38 19.42
CA GLN A 23 2.62 3.89 20.62
C GLN A 23 1.89 5.12 21.18
N ASN A 24 1.47 6.04 20.33
CA ASN A 24 0.68 7.22 20.71
C ASN A 24 -0.69 6.84 21.33
N LEU A 25 -1.22 5.67 20.95
CA LEU A 25 -2.44 5.09 21.54
C LEU A 25 -2.17 4.28 22.81
N ASN A 26 -0.93 4.28 23.32
CA ASN A 26 -0.49 3.48 24.46
C ASN A 26 -0.68 1.95 24.26
N VAL A 27 -0.64 1.48 23.01
CA VAL A 27 -0.67 0.07 22.67
C VAL A 27 0.74 -0.52 22.83
N LYS A 28 0.85 -1.71 23.43
CA LYS A 28 2.14 -2.42 23.53
C LYS A 28 2.53 -2.93 22.13
N VAL A 29 3.64 -2.41 21.60
CA VAL A 29 4.16 -2.76 20.27
C VAL A 29 5.51 -3.45 20.40
N VAL A 30 5.68 -4.54 19.66
CA VAL A 30 6.96 -5.24 19.48
C VAL A 30 7.28 -5.26 17.99
N ILE A 31 8.44 -4.75 17.59
CA ILE A 31 8.91 -4.86 16.20
C ILE A 31 9.65 -6.19 16.09
N SER A 32 9.14 -7.08 15.24
CA SER A 32 9.76 -8.38 15.01
C SER A 32 11.14 -8.26 14.38
N LEU A 33 12.09 -9.05 14.88
CA LEU A 33 13.41 -9.23 14.30
C LEU A 33 13.47 -10.46 13.39
N CYS A 34 12.42 -11.27 13.38
CA CYS A 34 12.33 -12.47 12.57
C CYS A 34 12.02 -12.14 11.11
N ARG A 35 12.44 -13.03 10.22
CA ARG A 35 11.98 -13.00 8.82
C ARG A 35 10.53 -13.52 8.75
N GLY A 36 9.66 -12.85 8.00
CA GLY A 36 8.23 -13.21 7.90
C GLY A 36 7.94 -14.59 7.28
N ASN A 37 8.97 -15.26 6.77
CA ASN A 37 8.91 -16.61 6.21
C ASN A 37 9.54 -17.70 7.11
N ASP A 38 10.02 -17.37 8.30
CA ASP A 38 10.60 -18.32 9.26
C ASP A 38 9.61 -18.63 10.37
N LEU A 39 8.69 -19.57 10.08
CA LEU A 39 7.61 -19.97 10.99
C LEU A 39 8.12 -20.41 12.36
N ASN A 40 9.27 -21.10 12.41
CA ASN A 40 9.82 -21.60 13.69
C ASN A 40 10.30 -20.46 14.57
N MET A 41 11.00 -19.48 13.99
CA MET A 41 11.47 -18.32 14.74
C MET A 41 10.31 -17.40 15.14
N ILE A 42 9.32 -17.25 14.27
CA ILE A 42 8.11 -16.46 14.58
C ILE A 42 7.34 -17.10 15.75
N GLN A 43 7.16 -18.42 15.77
CA GLN A 43 6.48 -19.10 16.87
C GLN A 43 7.24 -18.89 18.19
N LYS A 44 8.55 -19.05 18.20
CA LYS A 44 9.38 -18.79 19.41
C LYS A 44 9.25 -17.33 19.87
N GLU A 45 9.20 -16.37 18.95
CA GLU A 45 9.02 -14.95 19.29
C GLU A 45 7.64 -14.70 19.90
N ILE A 46 6.56 -15.30 19.34
CA ILE A 46 5.20 -15.24 19.90
C ILE A 46 5.18 -15.83 21.33
N ASP A 47 5.79 -17.00 21.53
CA ASP A 47 5.83 -17.69 22.81
C ASP A 47 6.60 -16.85 23.87
N LEU A 48 7.70 -16.23 23.47
CA LEU A 48 8.53 -15.39 24.32
C LEU A 48 7.83 -14.08 24.76
N ILE A 49 7.11 -13.44 23.83
CA ILE A 49 6.36 -12.21 24.11
C ILE A 49 5.17 -12.52 25.01
N GLY A 50 4.57 -13.70 24.85
CA GLY A 50 3.31 -14.09 25.47
C GLY A 50 2.16 -13.20 24.95
N ASN A 51 0.96 -13.51 25.25
CA ASN A 51 -0.25 -12.69 25.06
C ASN A 51 -0.30 -11.79 23.80
N VAL A 52 0.37 -12.12 22.68
CA VAL A 52 0.25 -11.42 21.40
C VAL A 52 -1.19 -11.54 20.91
N THR A 53 -1.84 -10.40 20.63
CA THR A 53 -3.23 -10.35 20.19
C THR A 53 -3.36 -10.02 18.70
N HIS A 54 -2.38 -9.30 18.15
CA HIS A 54 -2.36 -8.84 16.75
C HIS A 54 -0.98 -9.01 16.15
N ILE A 55 -0.95 -9.46 14.90
CA ILE A 55 0.23 -9.37 14.03
C ILE A 55 -0.11 -8.44 12.89
N MET A 56 0.76 -7.45 12.62
CA MET A 56 0.64 -6.54 11.49
C MET A 56 1.85 -6.68 10.58
N SER A 57 1.63 -6.88 9.28
CA SER A 57 2.70 -7.02 8.29
C SER A 57 2.73 -5.88 7.30
N PHE A 58 3.85 -5.15 7.32
CA PHE A 58 4.24 -4.12 6.34
C PHE A 58 5.41 -4.60 5.48
N ILE A 59 5.66 -5.91 5.46
CA ILE A 59 6.64 -6.51 4.56
C ILE A 59 6.15 -6.35 3.13
N GLY A 60 7.02 -5.82 2.28
CA GLY A 60 6.77 -5.71 0.85
C GLY A 60 8.03 -5.26 0.13
N ARG A 61 8.33 -5.90 -1.00
CA ARG A 61 9.46 -5.53 -1.82
C ARG A 61 8.98 -4.84 -3.09
N THR A 62 9.46 -3.63 -3.32
CA THR A 62 9.13 -2.81 -4.49
C THR A 62 10.36 -2.16 -5.12
N HIS A 63 11.54 -2.29 -4.51
CA HIS A 63 12.77 -1.62 -4.90
C HIS A 63 13.96 -2.36 -4.28
N GLY A 64 15.16 -2.04 -4.72
CA GLY A 64 16.39 -2.60 -4.17
C GLY A 64 17.62 -2.16 -4.92
N VAL A 65 18.74 -2.79 -4.59
CA VAL A 65 20.03 -2.59 -5.28
C VAL A 65 20.26 -3.74 -6.26
N TYR A 66 20.60 -3.41 -7.50
CA TYR A 66 20.99 -4.36 -8.53
C TYR A 66 22.23 -3.83 -9.27
N ASN A 67 23.31 -4.61 -9.34
CA ASN A 67 24.60 -4.21 -9.93
C ASN A 67 25.09 -2.84 -9.42
N ASN A 68 25.05 -2.62 -8.11
CA ASN A 68 25.43 -1.38 -7.41
C ASN A 68 24.55 -0.14 -7.73
N GLU A 69 23.46 -0.30 -8.46
CA GLU A 69 22.50 0.76 -8.75
C GLU A 69 21.24 0.62 -7.89
N ILE A 70 20.74 1.72 -7.35
CA ILE A 70 19.48 1.76 -6.63
C ILE A 70 18.33 1.89 -7.64
N ILE A 71 17.48 0.87 -7.72
CA ILE A 71 16.26 0.92 -8.52
C ILE A 71 15.09 1.17 -7.58
N GLY A 72 14.57 2.41 -7.57
CA GLY A 72 13.55 2.89 -6.64
C GLY A 72 12.11 2.47 -6.98
N THR A 73 11.91 1.67 -8.04
CA THR A 73 10.61 1.22 -8.54
C THR A 73 10.51 -0.30 -8.62
N ILE A 74 9.31 -0.80 -8.95
CA ILE A 74 9.05 -2.24 -9.13
C ILE A 74 9.87 -2.86 -10.28
N ASP A 75 10.47 -2.04 -11.17
CA ASP A 75 11.37 -2.53 -12.23
C ASP A 75 12.60 -3.27 -11.66
N TYR A 76 12.91 -3.07 -10.38
CA TYR A 76 13.86 -3.91 -9.63
C TYR A 76 13.49 -5.39 -9.67
N LEU A 77 12.20 -5.69 -9.57
CA LEU A 77 11.71 -7.07 -9.49
C LEU A 77 11.68 -7.77 -10.85
N GLU A 78 11.84 -7.03 -11.94
CA GLU A 78 12.00 -7.58 -13.30
C GLU A 78 13.46 -7.94 -13.62
N LYS A 79 14.42 -7.61 -12.73
CA LYS A 79 15.83 -7.95 -12.94
C LYS A 79 16.09 -9.45 -12.75
N PRO A 80 17.06 -10.04 -13.48
CA PRO A 80 17.42 -11.45 -13.34
C PRO A 80 17.62 -11.88 -11.88
N GLY A 81 16.97 -12.97 -11.47
CA GLY A 81 17.05 -13.53 -10.12
C GLY A 81 16.15 -12.85 -9.07
N LYS A 82 15.50 -11.71 -9.39
CA LYS A 82 14.69 -10.96 -8.40
C LYS A 82 13.28 -11.48 -8.21
N LEU A 83 12.80 -12.37 -9.08
CA LEU A 83 11.53 -13.06 -8.87
C LEU A 83 11.51 -13.85 -7.55
N VAL A 84 12.65 -14.45 -7.15
CA VAL A 84 12.78 -15.17 -5.87
C VAL A 84 12.57 -14.21 -4.69
N ASP A 85 13.19 -13.04 -4.73
CA ASP A 85 13.00 -12.00 -3.70
C ASP A 85 11.54 -11.53 -3.67
N ASN A 86 10.91 -11.37 -4.84
CA ASN A 86 9.50 -10.98 -4.98
C ASN A 86 8.57 -12.01 -4.32
N ILE A 87 8.69 -13.28 -4.70
CA ILE A 87 7.86 -14.36 -4.15
C ILE A 87 8.07 -14.48 -2.63
N LYS A 88 9.32 -14.41 -2.17
CA LYS A 88 9.64 -14.55 -0.74
C LYS A 88 8.99 -13.46 0.10
N ASP A 89 9.12 -12.19 -0.31
CA ASP A 89 8.68 -11.06 0.50
C ASP A 89 7.20 -10.69 0.26
N ASN A 90 6.71 -10.85 -0.98
CA ASN A 90 5.37 -10.39 -1.36
C ASN A 90 4.29 -11.50 -1.38
N LEU A 91 4.68 -12.78 -1.35
CA LEU A 91 3.76 -13.91 -1.30
C LEU A 91 4.00 -14.80 -0.07
N PHE A 92 5.19 -15.38 0.05
CA PHE A 92 5.45 -16.40 1.06
C PHE A 92 5.40 -15.83 2.48
N SER A 93 6.03 -14.67 2.72
CA SER A 93 6.00 -14.04 4.06
C SER A 93 4.59 -13.70 4.54
N PRO A 94 3.73 -12.99 3.78
CA PRO A 94 2.37 -12.70 4.26
C PRO A 94 1.50 -13.94 4.47
N ILE A 95 1.61 -14.97 3.62
CA ILE A 95 0.85 -16.21 3.79
C ILE A 95 1.35 -16.98 5.02
N SER A 96 2.65 -17.04 5.25
CA SER A 96 3.23 -17.64 6.45
C SER A 96 2.76 -16.94 7.73
N LEU A 97 2.71 -15.60 7.72
CA LEU A 97 2.23 -14.82 8.84
C LEU A 97 0.73 -15.00 9.08
N ALA A 98 -0.09 -15.08 8.03
CA ALA A 98 -1.50 -15.36 8.15
C ALA A 98 -1.75 -16.76 8.75
N GLU A 99 -1.01 -17.76 8.30
CA GLU A 99 -1.13 -19.13 8.79
C GLU A 99 -0.75 -19.26 10.27
N ILE A 100 0.39 -18.66 10.67
CA ILE A 100 0.83 -18.74 12.08
C ILE A 100 -0.10 -17.94 12.99
N SER A 101 -0.64 -16.82 12.51
CA SER A 101 -1.63 -16.03 13.24
C SER A 101 -2.91 -16.84 13.49
N LYS A 102 -3.41 -17.50 12.46
CA LYS A 102 -4.59 -18.38 12.55
C LYS A 102 -4.38 -19.52 13.56
N ARG A 103 -3.21 -20.19 13.53
CA ARG A 103 -2.88 -21.28 14.46
C ARG A 103 -2.83 -20.83 15.92
N ASN A 104 -2.42 -19.60 16.15
CA ASN A 104 -2.29 -19.01 17.50
C ASN A 104 -3.53 -18.20 17.92
N ASN A 105 -4.60 -18.18 17.13
CA ASN A 105 -5.80 -17.37 17.35
C ASN A 105 -5.48 -15.88 17.53
N ILE A 106 -4.56 -15.36 16.70
CA ILE A 106 -4.10 -13.97 16.67
C ILE A 106 -4.71 -13.29 15.45
N HIS A 107 -5.21 -12.05 15.61
CA HIS A 107 -5.68 -11.25 14.48
C HIS A 107 -4.50 -10.86 13.57
N PHE A 108 -4.64 -11.05 12.26
CA PHE A 108 -3.60 -10.68 11.30
C PHE A 108 -4.05 -9.52 10.42
N THR A 109 -3.19 -8.52 10.25
CA THR A 109 -3.38 -7.42 9.31
C THR A 109 -2.26 -7.44 8.27
N TYR A 110 -2.64 -7.52 7.00
CA TYR A 110 -1.72 -7.53 5.86
C TYR A 110 -1.88 -6.24 5.04
N LEU A 111 -0.78 -5.51 4.86
CA LEU A 111 -0.75 -4.38 3.94
C LEU A 111 -0.52 -4.87 2.51
N GLY A 112 -1.61 -5.03 1.79
CA GLY A 112 -1.68 -5.38 0.38
C GLY A 112 -1.62 -4.17 -0.54
N THR A 113 -2.08 -4.34 -1.78
CA THR A 113 -2.06 -3.29 -2.80
C THR A 113 -3.23 -3.43 -3.76
N GLY A 114 -3.76 -2.32 -4.25
CA GLY A 114 -4.67 -2.29 -5.38
C GLY A 114 -3.97 -2.20 -6.75
N CYS A 115 -2.62 -2.23 -6.80
CA CYS A 115 -1.87 -2.30 -8.05
C CYS A 115 -1.93 -3.70 -8.70
N ILE A 116 -3.03 -4.39 -8.50
CA ILE A 116 -3.36 -5.72 -9.04
C ILE A 116 -4.52 -5.66 -10.03
N PHE A 117 -5.04 -4.46 -10.27
CA PHE A 117 -6.14 -4.19 -11.20
C PHE A 117 -5.72 -3.25 -12.32
N ASP A 118 -6.37 -3.35 -13.47
CA ASP A 118 -6.31 -2.39 -14.55
C ASP A 118 -7.72 -2.16 -15.12
N TYR A 119 -8.00 -0.95 -15.60
CA TYR A 119 -9.27 -0.65 -16.23
C TYR A 119 -9.63 -1.68 -17.31
N ASP A 120 -10.89 -2.06 -17.41
CA ASP A 120 -11.45 -3.00 -18.35
C ASP A 120 -12.86 -2.58 -18.78
N ASP A 121 -13.55 -3.42 -19.56
CA ASP A 121 -14.89 -3.12 -20.08
C ASP A 121 -15.97 -2.98 -19.00
N ALA A 122 -15.76 -3.57 -17.82
CA ALA A 122 -16.65 -3.46 -16.67
C ALA A 122 -16.25 -2.30 -15.72
N HIS A 123 -15.00 -1.87 -15.77
CA HIS A 123 -14.43 -0.84 -14.92
C HIS A 123 -13.77 0.25 -15.77
N LEU A 124 -14.61 1.12 -16.34
CA LEU A 124 -14.20 2.11 -17.34
C LEU A 124 -13.40 3.26 -16.70
N LEU A 125 -12.42 3.76 -17.43
CA LEU A 125 -11.69 4.97 -17.05
C LEU A 125 -12.65 6.16 -16.94
N GLY A 126 -12.63 6.81 -15.75
CA GLY A 126 -13.48 7.96 -15.45
C GLY A 126 -14.82 7.62 -14.80
N ASP A 127 -15.22 6.36 -14.75
CA ASP A 127 -16.40 5.93 -14.00
C ASP A 127 -16.00 5.52 -12.57
N THR A 128 -16.21 6.42 -11.64
CA THR A 128 -15.93 6.15 -10.21
C THR A 128 -16.97 5.25 -9.54
N ASN A 129 -18.16 5.07 -10.14
CA ASN A 129 -19.20 4.18 -9.62
C ASN A 129 -18.90 2.71 -9.94
N ALA A 130 -18.16 2.45 -11.02
CA ALA A 130 -17.72 1.13 -11.45
C ALA A 130 -16.29 0.81 -10.96
N GLY A 131 -15.90 1.26 -9.78
CA GLY A 131 -14.60 0.92 -9.19
C GLY A 131 -14.52 -0.55 -8.76
N PHE A 132 -13.32 -1.15 -8.80
CA PHE A 132 -13.06 -2.52 -8.34
C PHE A 132 -13.45 -2.70 -6.88
N MET A 133 -14.33 -3.65 -6.61
CA MET A 133 -14.78 -4.02 -5.27
C MET A 133 -13.77 -4.93 -4.57
N GLU A 134 -13.94 -5.12 -3.28
CA GLU A 134 -13.11 -6.03 -2.49
C GLU A 134 -13.20 -7.49 -2.94
N SER A 135 -14.33 -7.88 -3.52
CA SER A 135 -14.59 -9.23 -4.06
C SER A 135 -13.99 -9.49 -5.44
N ASP A 136 -13.57 -8.44 -6.15
CA ASP A 136 -13.09 -8.58 -7.52
C ASP A 136 -11.74 -9.29 -7.57
N LEU A 137 -11.58 -10.14 -8.58
CA LEU A 137 -10.34 -10.86 -8.80
C LEU A 137 -9.33 -9.98 -9.53
N PRO A 138 -8.04 -10.04 -9.16
CA PRO A 138 -6.98 -9.34 -9.87
C PRO A 138 -6.98 -9.63 -11.37
N ASN A 139 -6.91 -8.58 -12.19
CA ASN A 139 -6.91 -8.65 -13.66
C ASN A 139 -5.66 -8.04 -14.30
N PHE A 140 -4.73 -7.49 -13.51
CA PHE A 140 -3.50 -6.87 -14.04
C PHE A 140 -2.27 -7.76 -13.85
N PHE A 141 -1.70 -8.21 -14.99
CA PHE A 141 -0.53 -9.11 -15.06
C PHE A 141 0.67 -8.46 -15.76
N GLY A 142 0.73 -7.14 -15.81
CA GLY A 142 1.76 -6.38 -16.54
C GLY A 142 3.10 -6.24 -15.84
N SER A 143 3.26 -6.78 -14.63
CA SER A 143 4.52 -6.82 -13.88
C SER A 143 4.59 -8.05 -12.98
N SER A 144 5.81 -8.54 -12.72
CA SER A 144 6.02 -9.65 -11.77
C SER A 144 5.53 -9.29 -10.37
N TYR A 145 5.67 -8.02 -9.98
CA TYR A 145 5.12 -7.51 -8.71
C TYR A 145 3.61 -7.68 -8.62
N SER A 146 2.87 -7.21 -9.61
CA SER A 146 1.40 -7.25 -9.61
C SER A 146 0.88 -8.68 -9.68
N ILE A 147 1.54 -9.57 -10.44
CA ILE A 147 1.22 -10.99 -10.49
C ILE A 147 1.33 -11.61 -9.08
N VAL A 148 2.49 -11.46 -8.45
CA VAL A 148 2.75 -12.05 -7.12
C VAL A 148 1.80 -11.46 -6.06
N LYS A 149 1.59 -10.15 -6.06
CA LYS A 149 0.65 -9.50 -5.12
C LYS A 149 -0.80 -9.88 -5.38
N GLY A 150 -1.19 -10.09 -6.65
CA GLY A 150 -2.52 -10.55 -7.02
C GLY A 150 -2.81 -11.96 -6.48
N TYR A 151 -1.88 -12.90 -6.63
CA TYR A 151 -2.02 -14.22 -6.02
C TYR A 151 -2.04 -14.17 -4.49
N THR A 152 -1.23 -13.30 -3.87
CA THR A 152 -1.27 -13.11 -2.42
C THR A 152 -2.63 -12.60 -1.97
N ASP A 153 -3.19 -11.63 -2.65
CA ASP A 153 -4.51 -11.06 -2.37
C ASP A 153 -5.61 -12.13 -2.45
N GLN A 154 -5.60 -12.95 -3.51
CA GLN A 154 -6.54 -14.07 -3.67
C GLN A 154 -6.40 -15.10 -2.55
N LEU A 155 -5.18 -15.52 -2.21
CA LEU A 155 -4.95 -16.48 -1.13
C LEU A 155 -5.41 -15.94 0.22
N MET A 156 -5.18 -14.66 0.51
CA MET A 156 -5.69 -14.01 1.72
C MET A 156 -7.22 -14.08 1.78
N GLN A 157 -7.90 -13.77 0.68
CA GLN A 157 -9.37 -13.81 0.61
C GLN A 157 -9.93 -15.24 0.73
N MET A 158 -9.30 -16.22 0.09
CA MET A 158 -9.81 -17.59 0.05
C MET A 158 -9.54 -18.38 1.33
N LEU A 159 -8.36 -18.20 1.95
CA LEU A 159 -7.89 -19.04 3.05
C LEU A 159 -8.04 -18.38 4.43
N TYR A 160 -8.06 -17.06 4.49
CA TYR A 160 -8.03 -16.29 5.75
C TYR A 160 -9.11 -15.21 5.87
N PRO A 161 -10.31 -15.34 5.25
CA PRO A 161 -11.32 -14.28 5.22
C PRO A 161 -11.86 -13.89 6.59
N ASN A 162 -11.80 -14.83 7.56
CA ASN A 162 -12.37 -14.66 8.89
C ASN A 162 -11.31 -14.48 10.00
N THR A 163 -10.04 -14.45 9.65
CA THR A 163 -8.92 -14.34 10.60
C THR A 163 -7.97 -13.20 10.27
N SER A 164 -8.09 -12.62 9.08
CA SER A 164 -7.17 -11.60 8.61
C SER A 164 -7.88 -10.40 8.00
N LEU A 165 -7.32 -9.23 8.22
CA LEU A 165 -7.65 -8.00 7.51
C LEU A 165 -6.65 -7.81 6.35
N ASN A 166 -7.13 -7.99 5.11
CA ASN A 166 -6.37 -7.75 3.88
C ASN A 166 -6.64 -6.32 3.39
N VAL A 167 -5.63 -5.46 3.40
CA VAL A 167 -5.77 -4.02 3.12
C VAL A 167 -5.13 -3.66 1.78
N ARG A 168 -5.89 -3.10 0.86
CA ARG A 168 -5.38 -2.63 -0.45
C ARG A 168 -5.16 -1.13 -0.41
N ILE A 169 -3.89 -0.69 -0.44
CA ILE A 169 -3.52 0.72 -0.64
C ILE A 169 -3.01 0.93 -2.07
N ARG A 170 -2.97 2.19 -2.52
CA ARG A 170 -2.38 2.57 -3.81
C ARG A 170 -1.64 3.90 -3.73
N MET A 171 -0.51 3.99 -4.47
CA MET A 171 0.23 5.25 -4.68
C MET A 171 0.27 6.11 -3.40
N PRO A 172 0.96 5.65 -2.35
CA PRO A 172 0.89 6.25 -1.03
C PRO A 172 1.43 7.68 -1.02
N ILE A 173 0.67 8.59 -0.43
CA ILE A 173 0.93 10.03 -0.35
C ILE A 173 1.07 10.43 1.13
N THR A 174 2.06 11.27 1.43
CA THR A 174 2.22 11.97 2.72
C THR A 174 2.72 13.39 2.49
N ASP A 175 2.81 14.18 3.55
CA ASP A 175 3.43 15.51 3.52
C ASP A 175 4.97 15.47 3.70
N GLU A 176 5.59 14.28 3.72
CA GLU A 176 7.05 14.08 3.76
C GLU A 176 7.64 14.14 2.34
N ILE A 177 7.91 15.35 1.86
CA ILE A 177 8.37 15.55 0.48
C ILE A 177 9.80 15.03 0.23
N ASP A 178 10.58 14.81 1.27
CA ASP A 178 11.95 14.26 1.16
C ASP A 178 11.97 12.74 0.99
N SER A 179 10.84 12.08 1.21
CA SER A 179 10.75 10.63 1.06
C SER A 179 10.62 10.21 -0.40
N ALA A 180 11.64 9.53 -0.94
CA ALA A 180 11.58 8.92 -2.28
C ALA A 180 10.46 7.86 -2.45
N ARG A 181 9.75 7.50 -1.38
CA ARG A 181 8.60 6.56 -1.39
C ARG A 181 7.28 7.27 -1.55
N ASN A 182 7.20 8.55 -1.20
CA ASN A 182 6.03 9.39 -1.36
C ASN A 182 5.72 9.58 -2.85
N PHE A 183 4.47 9.35 -3.22
CA PHE A 183 4.06 9.45 -4.62
C PHE A 183 4.21 10.86 -5.19
N ILE A 184 3.92 11.91 -4.40
CA ILE A 184 4.12 13.31 -4.82
C ILE A 184 5.59 13.55 -5.13
N THR A 185 6.51 13.14 -4.24
CA THR A 185 7.95 13.27 -4.44
C THR A 185 8.41 12.63 -5.75
N LYS A 186 7.89 11.43 -6.05
CA LYS A 186 8.22 10.75 -7.30
C LYS A 186 7.82 11.55 -8.53
N ILE A 187 6.56 11.99 -8.60
CA ILE A 187 6.05 12.64 -9.81
C ILE A 187 6.63 14.03 -10.05
N ILE A 188 7.02 14.76 -9.00
CA ILE A 188 7.70 16.06 -9.14
C ILE A 188 9.18 15.91 -9.55
N THR A 189 9.78 14.73 -9.38
CA THR A 189 11.16 14.46 -9.82
C THR A 189 11.24 13.84 -11.21
N TYR A 190 10.12 13.40 -11.79
CA TYR A 190 10.11 12.79 -13.12
C TYR A 190 10.22 13.86 -14.21
N LYS A 191 11.07 13.59 -15.21
CA LYS A 191 11.21 14.47 -16.39
C LYS A 191 9.94 14.48 -17.25
N LYS A 192 9.26 13.37 -17.34
CA LYS A 192 8.01 13.17 -18.08
C LYS A 192 7.03 12.37 -17.25
N VAL A 193 5.76 12.66 -17.36
CA VAL A 193 4.67 12.05 -16.58
C VAL A 193 3.60 11.49 -17.51
N CYS A 194 3.27 10.22 -17.34
CA CYS A 194 2.09 9.63 -17.97
C CYS A 194 0.91 9.84 -17.01
N SER A 195 -0.02 10.69 -17.43
CA SER A 195 -1.14 11.11 -16.59
C SER A 195 -2.35 10.22 -16.76
N MET A 196 -2.63 9.39 -15.75
CA MET A 196 -3.80 8.52 -15.67
C MET A 196 -4.52 8.75 -14.35
N SER A 197 -5.85 8.69 -14.39
CA SER A 197 -6.69 8.75 -13.19
C SER A 197 -6.58 7.45 -12.41
N ASN A 198 -6.32 7.56 -11.11
CA ASN A 198 -6.11 6.43 -10.22
C ASN A 198 -6.67 6.70 -8.83
N SER A 199 -7.13 5.66 -8.13
CA SER A 199 -7.29 5.70 -6.68
C SER A 199 -5.92 5.83 -6.02
N MET A 200 -5.84 6.62 -4.94
CA MET A 200 -4.61 6.83 -4.17
C MET A 200 -4.90 6.84 -2.67
N SER A 201 -3.86 6.63 -1.87
CA SER A 201 -3.98 6.57 -0.41
C SER A 201 -3.17 7.68 0.24
N VAL A 202 -3.83 8.64 0.87
CA VAL A 202 -3.17 9.64 1.72
C VAL A 202 -2.95 9.01 3.09
N LEU A 203 -1.70 8.63 3.38
CA LEU A 203 -1.37 7.81 4.54
C LEU A 203 -1.62 8.50 5.87
N ASP A 204 -1.45 9.82 5.95
CA ASP A 204 -1.66 10.57 7.18
C ASP A 204 -3.10 10.50 7.67
N GLU A 205 -4.06 10.29 6.76
CA GLU A 205 -5.48 10.09 7.05
C GLU A 205 -5.83 8.61 7.20
N LEU A 206 -5.27 7.75 6.34
CA LEU A 206 -5.71 6.36 6.23
C LEU A 206 -4.97 5.40 7.17
N LEU A 207 -3.76 5.71 7.66
CA LEU A 207 -3.08 4.85 8.63
C LEU A 207 -3.75 4.85 10.02
N PRO A 208 -4.29 5.97 10.55
CA PRO A 208 -5.14 5.92 11.73
C PRO A 208 -6.37 5.03 11.55
N VAL A 209 -7.01 5.08 10.38
CA VAL A 209 -8.15 4.20 10.01
C VAL A 209 -7.73 2.73 9.98
N LEU A 210 -6.59 2.41 9.37
CA LEU A 210 -6.04 1.05 9.37
C LEU A 210 -5.85 0.52 10.79
N VAL A 211 -5.22 1.32 11.67
CA VAL A 211 -4.99 0.95 13.07
C VAL A 211 -6.30 0.72 13.81
N GLU A 212 -7.27 1.60 13.62
CA GLU A 212 -8.59 1.47 14.24
C GLU A 212 -9.31 0.19 13.80
N LEU A 213 -9.35 -0.10 12.50
CA LEU A 213 -9.98 -1.32 11.96
C LEU A 213 -9.28 -2.58 12.48
N ALA A 214 -7.95 -2.58 12.50
CA ALA A 214 -7.17 -3.70 12.99
C ALA A 214 -7.42 -3.96 14.48
N LEU A 215 -7.37 -2.93 15.33
CA LEU A 215 -7.59 -3.06 16.78
C LEU A 215 -9.03 -3.44 17.14
N LYS A 216 -10.00 -3.13 16.25
CA LYS A 216 -11.39 -3.63 16.37
C LYS A 216 -11.55 -5.09 15.92
N GLY A 217 -10.50 -5.73 15.44
CA GLY A 217 -10.56 -7.11 14.95
C GLY A 217 -11.31 -7.24 13.62
N GLN A 218 -11.35 -6.18 12.79
CA GLN A 218 -11.96 -6.24 11.45
C GLN A 218 -11.27 -7.31 10.60
N VAL A 219 -12.05 -8.09 9.86
CA VAL A 219 -11.56 -9.13 8.96
C VAL A 219 -12.09 -8.96 7.54
N GLY A 220 -11.54 -9.74 6.61
CA GLY A 220 -11.84 -9.66 5.19
C GLY A 220 -10.99 -8.63 4.47
N THR A 221 -11.34 -8.30 3.22
CA THR A 221 -10.61 -7.32 2.40
C THR A 221 -11.23 -5.95 2.53
N ILE A 222 -10.38 -4.89 2.48
CA ILE A 222 -10.80 -3.51 2.42
C ILE A 222 -9.93 -2.71 1.43
N ASN A 223 -10.57 -1.92 0.58
CA ASN A 223 -9.93 -0.96 -0.29
C ASN A 223 -9.63 0.33 0.51
N LEU A 224 -8.40 0.47 1.00
CA LEU A 224 -7.97 1.59 1.84
C LEU A 224 -7.36 2.70 0.97
N THR A 225 -8.21 3.32 0.15
CA THR A 225 -7.89 4.51 -0.66
C THR A 225 -8.88 5.62 -0.33
N ASN A 226 -8.48 6.87 -0.54
CA ASN A 226 -9.42 7.98 -0.42
C ASN A 226 -10.47 7.87 -1.54
N PRO A 227 -11.75 8.20 -1.27
CA PRO A 227 -12.82 8.12 -2.25
C PRO A 227 -12.54 8.88 -3.54
N GLY A 228 -12.88 8.27 -4.68
CA GLY A 228 -12.68 8.83 -6.01
C GLY A 228 -11.30 8.58 -6.61
N VAL A 229 -10.97 9.33 -7.65
CA VAL A 229 -9.72 9.23 -8.40
C VAL A 229 -9.10 10.61 -8.64
N ILE A 230 -7.79 10.63 -8.82
CA ILE A 230 -7.03 11.81 -9.20
C ILE A 230 -5.94 11.42 -10.20
N SER A 231 -5.70 12.28 -11.19
CA SER A 231 -4.62 12.08 -12.16
C SER A 231 -3.32 12.72 -11.72
N HIS A 232 -2.21 12.30 -12.32
CA HIS A 232 -0.91 12.92 -12.08
C HIS A 232 -0.93 14.42 -12.42
N ASN A 233 -1.57 14.80 -13.54
CA ASN A 233 -1.66 16.20 -13.94
C ASN A 233 -2.47 17.04 -12.96
N GLU A 234 -3.55 16.52 -12.40
CA GLU A 234 -4.33 17.24 -11.37
C GLU A 234 -3.47 17.49 -10.13
N ILE A 235 -2.69 16.50 -9.68
CA ILE A 235 -1.77 16.66 -8.53
C ILE A 235 -0.71 17.71 -8.85
N LEU A 236 -0.08 17.64 -10.03
CA LEU A 236 0.99 18.56 -10.42
C LEU A 236 0.47 19.99 -10.64
N THR A 237 -0.78 20.15 -11.13
CA THR A 237 -1.44 21.46 -11.20
C THR A 237 -1.64 22.03 -9.79
N MET A 238 -2.18 21.27 -8.86
CA MET A 238 -2.32 21.69 -7.47
C MET A 238 -0.96 21.98 -6.82
N TYR A 239 0.08 21.18 -7.10
CA TYR A 239 1.42 21.40 -6.61
C TYR A 239 2.00 22.74 -7.10
N LYS A 240 1.84 23.04 -8.39
CA LYS A 240 2.23 24.32 -8.97
C LYS A 240 1.50 25.50 -8.32
N GLU A 241 0.19 25.39 -8.12
CA GLU A 241 -0.62 26.45 -7.52
C GLU A 241 -0.29 26.71 -6.04
N ILE A 242 0.04 25.65 -5.28
CA ILE A 242 0.12 25.72 -3.81
C ILE A 242 1.57 25.76 -3.32
N VAL A 243 2.48 25.03 -3.96
CA VAL A 243 3.82 24.75 -3.40
C VAL A 243 4.93 25.43 -4.18
N ASP A 244 4.88 25.42 -5.53
CA ASP A 244 5.93 25.91 -6.40
C ASP A 244 5.34 26.47 -7.71
N PRO A 245 5.04 27.78 -7.79
CA PRO A 245 4.46 28.42 -8.97
C PRO A 245 5.29 28.30 -10.25
N GLU A 246 6.61 28.11 -10.12
CA GLU A 246 7.52 27.97 -11.27
C GLU A 246 7.64 26.52 -11.75
N PHE A 247 7.01 25.56 -11.06
CA PHE A 247 7.08 24.15 -11.42
C PHE A 247 6.48 23.89 -12.80
N THR A 248 7.21 23.10 -13.60
CA THR A 248 6.77 22.68 -14.95
C THR A 248 7.03 21.20 -15.16
N TRP A 249 6.22 20.57 -15.99
CA TRP A 249 6.39 19.18 -16.40
C TRP A 249 5.98 18.97 -17.85
N THR A 250 6.33 17.84 -18.41
CA THR A 250 5.87 17.40 -19.72
C THR A 250 5.19 16.04 -19.62
N ASN A 251 4.20 15.81 -20.49
CA ASN A 251 3.52 14.54 -20.55
C ASN A 251 4.08 13.65 -21.68
N PHE A 252 3.89 12.36 -21.53
CA PHE A 252 4.05 11.36 -22.58
C PHE A 252 2.91 10.34 -22.50
N SER A 253 2.71 9.58 -23.58
CA SER A 253 1.61 8.63 -23.69
C SER A 253 1.89 7.33 -22.92
N ILE A 254 0.86 6.50 -22.73
CA ILE A 254 1.00 5.15 -22.18
C ILE A 254 1.89 4.28 -23.08
N GLU A 255 1.76 4.41 -24.39
CA GLU A 255 2.57 3.67 -25.36
C GLU A 255 4.04 4.03 -25.22
N GLU A 256 4.38 5.32 -25.12
CA GLU A 256 5.74 5.79 -24.87
C GLU A 256 6.26 5.31 -23.51
N GLN A 257 5.42 5.33 -22.46
CA GLN A 257 5.78 4.83 -21.14
C GLN A 257 6.12 3.33 -21.18
N ASN A 258 5.32 2.53 -21.85
CA ASN A 258 5.50 1.08 -21.98
C ASN A 258 6.75 0.69 -22.78
N GLN A 259 7.29 1.59 -23.61
CA GLN A 259 8.56 1.37 -24.30
C GLN A 259 9.79 1.63 -23.41
N ILE A 260 9.66 2.47 -22.38
CA ILE A 260 10.76 2.89 -21.51
C ILE A 260 10.87 2.01 -20.27
N LEU A 261 9.73 1.59 -19.69
CA LEU A 261 9.71 0.86 -18.42
C LEU A 261 9.84 -0.64 -18.63
N ALA A 262 10.56 -1.31 -17.72
CA ALA A 262 10.71 -2.76 -17.73
C ALA A 262 9.42 -3.50 -17.40
N SER A 263 8.48 -2.82 -16.70
CA SER A 263 7.17 -3.36 -16.34
C SER A 263 6.06 -2.35 -16.65
N LYS A 264 4.89 -2.82 -17.05
CA LYS A 264 3.69 -1.99 -17.20
C LYS A 264 3.23 -1.46 -15.84
N ARG A 265 2.42 -0.41 -15.84
CA ARG A 265 1.82 0.20 -14.64
C ARG A 265 0.33 -0.05 -14.62
N SER A 266 -0.16 -0.46 -13.49
CA SER A 266 -1.58 -0.65 -13.18
C SER A 266 -2.28 0.70 -13.06
N ASN A 267 -3.46 0.83 -13.67
CA ASN A 267 -4.32 2.00 -13.55
C ASN A 267 -5.74 1.54 -13.23
N ASN A 268 -6.32 2.06 -12.16
CA ASN A 268 -7.66 1.65 -11.75
C ASN A 268 -8.30 2.62 -10.76
N CYS A 269 -9.61 2.47 -10.62
CA CYS A 269 -10.41 3.01 -9.54
C CYS A 269 -10.81 1.87 -8.60
N LEU A 270 -10.57 2.00 -7.31
CA LEU A 270 -11.07 1.09 -6.29
C LEU A 270 -12.39 1.63 -5.73
N ASN A 271 -13.37 0.75 -5.57
CA ASN A 271 -14.61 1.09 -4.89
C ASN A 271 -14.36 1.25 -3.38
N THR A 272 -14.83 2.34 -2.80
CA THR A 272 -14.62 2.70 -1.39
C THR A 272 -15.88 2.65 -0.55
N ASN A 273 -17.01 2.18 -1.09
CA ASN A 273 -18.30 2.18 -0.38
C ASN A 273 -18.23 1.44 0.96
N LYS A 274 -17.48 0.32 1.02
CA LYS A 274 -17.26 -0.43 2.25
C LYS A 274 -16.48 0.38 3.28
N LEU A 275 -15.44 1.08 2.86
CA LEU A 275 -14.65 1.96 3.72
C LEU A 275 -15.50 3.14 4.21
N GLU A 276 -16.19 3.82 3.31
CA GLU A 276 -17.04 4.98 3.63
C GLU A 276 -18.19 4.64 4.59
N SER A 277 -18.78 3.45 4.45
CA SER A 277 -19.82 2.98 5.38
C SER A 277 -19.32 2.77 6.81
N GLN A 278 -18.04 2.42 6.99
CA GLN A 278 -17.42 2.18 8.29
C GLN A 278 -16.72 3.43 8.84
N MET A 279 -16.21 4.26 7.95
CA MET A 279 -15.39 5.45 8.23
C MET A 279 -15.88 6.65 7.41
N PRO A 280 -17.05 7.23 7.75
CA PRO A 280 -17.69 8.25 6.93
C PRO A 280 -16.94 9.59 6.86
N ASN A 281 -15.92 9.76 7.68
CA ASN A 281 -15.10 10.99 7.72
C ASN A 281 -13.86 10.93 6.83
N VAL A 282 -13.65 9.84 6.09
CA VAL A 282 -12.53 9.76 5.12
C VAL A 282 -12.81 10.73 3.98
N LEU A 283 -11.88 11.65 3.75
CA LEU A 283 -12.04 12.70 2.74
C LEU A 283 -11.84 12.18 1.31
N PRO A 284 -12.51 12.77 0.31
CA PRO A 284 -12.25 12.49 -1.10
C PRO A 284 -10.79 12.79 -1.47
N ILE A 285 -10.23 12.02 -2.42
CA ILE A 285 -8.81 12.08 -2.77
C ILE A 285 -8.33 13.49 -3.17
N LYS A 286 -9.14 14.27 -3.91
CA LYS A 286 -8.75 15.62 -4.35
C LYS A 286 -8.61 16.58 -3.18
N GLU A 287 -9.49 16.48 -2.21
CA GLU A 287 -9.45 17.29 -0.98
C GLU A 287 -8.26 16.88 -0.10
N SER A 288 -8.05 15.58 0.10
CA SER A 288 -6.93 15.03 0.88
C SER A 288 -5.57 15.43 0.28
N VAL A 289 -5.44 15.38 -1.04
CA VAL A 289 -4.22 15.82 -1.73
C VAL A 289 -4.02 17.33 -1.57
N ARG A 290 -5.07 18.14 -1.74
CA ARG A 290 -4.99 19.59 -1.52
C ARG A 290 -4.51 19.92 -0.09
N ASN A 291 -5.11 19.28 0.91
CA ASN A 291 -4.73 19.46 2.32
C ASN A 291 -3.27 19.04 2.57
N THR A 292 -2.83 17.96 1.95
CA THR A 292 -1.43 17.50 2.02
C THR A 292 -0.47 18.53 1.41
N LEU A 293 -0.80 19.09 0.24
CA LEU A 293 0.02 20.10 -0.42
C LEU A 293 0.08 21.42 0.39
N LEU A 294 -1.01 21.81 1.05
CA LEU A 294 -1.00 22.97 1.97
C LEU A 294 -0.06 22.73 3.17
N ARG A 295 -0.04 21.50 3.74
CA ARG A 295 0.94 21.16 4.79
C ARG A 295 2.38 21.21 4.29
N ILE A 296 2.64 20.74 3.07
CA ILE A 296 3.96 20.81 2.42
C ILE A 296 4.39 22.28 2.25
N ALA A 297 3.51 23.14 1.75
CA ALA A 297 3.80 24.57 1.58
C ALA A 297 4.08 25.26 2.91
N GLY A 298 3.37 24.92 3.98
CA GLY A 298 3.57 25.47 5.34
C GLY A 298 4.87 25.01 6.03
N LYS A 299 5.57 23.99 5.48
CA LYS A 299 6.87 23.49 5.97
C LYS A 299 8.07 24.10 5.23
N LYS A 300 7.85 24.81 4.12
CA LYS A 300 8.88 25.55 3.38
C LYS A 300 9.06 26.97 3.96
#